data_dffa553d5e26090b2355894efe7d9c19
#
_entry.id   dffa553d5e26090b2355894efe7d9c19
#
_cell.length_a   1.000
_cell.length_b   1.000
_cell.length_c   1.000
_cell.angle_alpha   90.00
_cell.angle_beta   90.00
_cell.angle_gamma   90.00
#
_symmetry.space_group_name_H-M   'P 1'
#
loop_
_entity.id
_entity.type
_entity.pdbx_description
1 polymer ?
#
loop_
_entity_poly.entity_id
_entity_poly.type
_entity_poly.pdbx_seq_one_letter_code
_entity_poly.pdbx_strand_id
1 'polypeptide(L)'
;MEFKTYFSYFSKTNQLLKTVHEKEGLSLIYLWIDSSWCFIRYGCTSRQYVHGSFYRYRTFQRRRILTMRGLFRLIHTVNNKEYIPLLEDKEKFNQYFCNYVHRKWIVSKSMTLMDFNPSLTGKIIFHKFSGYFV
;
A
#
# COMPACT_ATOMS: atom_id res chain seq x y z
N MET A 1 3.01 4.12 20.63
CA MET A 1 3.18 4.55 19.21
C MET A 1 4.21 5.66 19.20
N GLU A 2 5.39 5.42 18.62
CA GLU A 2 6.58 6.25 18.87
C GLU A 2 6.54 7.58 18.11
N PHE A 3 6.94 8.66 18.80
CA PHE A 3 7.08 10.03 18.27
C PHE A 3 7.89 10.09 16.95
N LYS A 4 8.88 9.21 16.79
CA LYS A 4 9.69 9.04 15.58
C LYS A 4 8.87 8.69 14.33
N THR A 5 7.79 7.92 14.48
CA THR A 5 6.92 7.51 13.37
C THR A 5 6.12 8.69 12.81
N TYR A 6 5.60 9.56 13.68
CA TYR A 6 4.87 10.76 13.25
C TYR A 6 5.78 11.76 12.51
N PHE A 7 6.99 11.96 13.04
CA PHE A 7 7.95 12.86 12.41
C PHE A 7 8.40 12.38 11.04
N SER A 8 8.63 11.08 10.89
CA SER A 8 8.94 10.47 9.60
C SER A 8 7.79 10.62 8.59
N TYR A 9 6.55 10.42 9.03
CA TYR A 9 5.37 10.60 8.17
C TYR A 9 5.20 12.06 7.73
N PHE A 10 5.36 13.00 8.65
CA PHE A 10 5.31 14.44 8.35
C PHE A 10 6.38 14.85 7.35
N SER A 11 7.63 14.41 7.55
CA SER A 11 8.75 14.69 6.66
C SER A 11 8.49 14.16 5.24
N LYS A 12 8.01 12.90 5.10
CA LYS A 12 7.66 12.31 3.81
C LYS A 12 6.51 13.06 3.12
N THR A 13 5.49 13.45 3.88
CA THR A 13 4.37 14.24 3.35
C THR A 13 4.86 15.59 2.83
N ASN A 14 5.72 16.28 3.60
CA ASN A 14 6.29 17.56 3.20
C ASN A 14 7.10 17.46 1.90
N GLN A 15 7.91 16.41 1.75
CA GLN A 15 8.64 16.16 0.50
C GLN A 15 7.69 15.99 -0.69
N LEU A 16 6.63 15.19 -0.53
CA LEU A 16 5.63 14.98 -1.59
C LEU A 16 4.92 16.28 -1.99
N LEU A 17 4.55 17.11 -1.02
CA LEU A 17 3.88 18.38 -1.29
C LEU A 17 4.84 19.42 -1.91
N LYS A 18 6.13 19.41 -1.54
CA LYS A 18 7.15 20.22 -2.18
C LYS A 18 7.32 19.90 -3.66
N THR A 19 7.30 18.65 -4.06
CA THR A 19 7.38 18.28 -5.49
C THR A 19 6.21 18.84 -6.30
N VAL A 20 5.01 18.91 -5.70
CA VAL A 20 3.85 19.54 -6.34
C VAL A 20 3.99 21.06 -6.38
N HIS A 21 4.47 21.68 -5.29
CA HIS A 21 4.74 23.12 -5.23
C HIS A 21 5.72 23.54 -6.34
N GLU A 22 6.83 22.85 -6.47
CA GLU A 22 7.87 23.13 -7.47
C GLU A 22 7.37 22.93 -8.91
N LYS A 23 6.56 21.89 -9.14
CA LYS A 23 6.06 21.54 -10.46
C LYS A 23 4.89 22.42 -10.93
N GLU A 24 3.97 22.72 -10.04
CA GLU A 24 2.69 23.36 -10.37
C GLU A 24 2.62 24.84 -9.92
N GLY A 25 3.60 25.31 -9.16
CA GLY A 25 3.61 26.68 -8.61
C GLY A 25 2.55 26.97 -7.54
N LEU A 26 1.89 25.92 -7.00
CA LEU A 26 0.85 26.07 -5.98
C LEU A 26 1.48 26.38 -4.61
N SER A 27 0.84 27.22 -3.80
CA SER A 27 1.30 27.53 -2.44
C SER A 27 1.42 26.25 -1.59
N LEU A 28 2.54 26.07 -0.91
CA LEU A 28 2.79 24.92 -0.04
C LEU A 28 1.78 24.88 1.13
N ILE A 29 1.42 26.03 1.69
CA ILE A 29 0.40 26.15 2.74
C ILE A 29 -0.96 25.67 2.24
N TYR A 30 -1.36 26.10 1.05
CA TYR A 30 -2.59 25.62 0.41
C TYR A 30 -2.59 24.10 0.26
N LEU A 31 -1.50 23.53 -0.24
CA LEU A 31 -1.37 22.08 -0.43
C LEU A 31 -1.47 21.31 0.88
N TRP A 32 -0.90 21.84 1.97
CA TRP A 32 -1.02 21.25 3.31
C TRP A 32 -2.46 21.25 3.80
N ILE A 33 -3.16 22.39 3.70
CA ILE A 33 -4.56 22.52 4.14
C ILE A 33 -5.46 21.61 3.32
N ASP A 34 -5.34 21.65 1.98
CA ASP A 34 -6.17 20.86 1.08
C ASP A 34 -5.91 19.35 1.20
N SER A 35 -4.65 18.93 1.35
CA SER A 35 -4.27 17.54 1.60
C SER A 35 -4.84 17.02 2.92
N SER A 36 -4.75 17.82 4.00
CA SER A 36 -5.32 17.48 5.31
C SER A 36 -6.84 17.39 5.25
N TRP A 37 -7.50 18.31 4.56
CA TRP A 37 -8.92 18.24 4.31
C TRP A 37 -9.32 16.99 3.52
N CYS A 38 -8.58 16.66 2.47
CA CYS A 38 -8.80 15.44 1.68
C CYS A 38 -8.62 14.16 2.51
N PHE A 39 -7.67 14.15 3.44
CA PHE A 39 -7.49 13.03 4.35
C PHE A 39 -8.70 12.86 5.28
N ILE A 40 -9.16 13.94 5.92
CA ILE A 40 -10.31 13.90 6.84
C ILE A 40 -11.60 13.54 6.08
N ARG A 41 -11.89 14.23 4.97
CA ARG A 41 -13.16 14.12 4.25
C ARG A 41 -13.30 12.86 3.43
N TYR A 42 -12.23 12.46 2.73
CA TYR A 42 -12.25 11.35 1.76
C TYR A 42 -11.41 10.16 2.19
N GLY A 43 -10.57 10.28 3.23
CA GLY A 43 -9.59 9.27 3.61
C GLY A 43 -8.48 9.08 2.57
N CYS A 44 -8.14 10.19 1.90
CA CYS A 44 -7.10 10.23 0.89
C CYS A 44 -5.74 10.43 1.56
N THR A 45 -4.83 9.48 1.42
CA THR A 45 -3.47 9.64 1.96
C THR A 45 -2.68 10.69 1.18
N SER A 46 -1.62 11.27 1.78
CA SER A 46 -0.78 12.27 1.10
C SER A 46 -0.17 11.73 -0.19
N ARG A 47 0.18 10.44 -0.24
CA ARG A 47 0.66 9.78 -1.45
C ARG A 47 -0.42 9.74 -2.54
N GLN A 48 -1.64 9.34 -2.19
CA GLN A 48 -2.77 9.35 -3.14
C GLN A 48 -3.12 10.77 -3.59
N TYR A 49 -3.03 11.76 -2.69
CA TYR A 49 -3.27 13.15 -3.01
C TYR A 49 -2.34 13.66 -4.12
N VAL A 50 -1.04 13.35 -4.01
CA VAL A 50 -0.03 13.76 -4.98
C VAL A 50 -0.11 12.92 -6.26
N HIS A 51 -0.03 11.59 -6.18
CA HIS A 51 -0.03 10.71 -7.36
C HIS A 51 -1.36 10.71 -8.11
N GLY A 52 -2.47 10.85 -7.40
CA GLY A 52 -3.81 10.98 -7.98
C GLY A 52 -4.17 12.40 -8.40
N SER A 53 -3.24 13.37 -8.27
CA SER A 53 -3.44 14.78 -8.63
C SER A 53 -4.71 15.39 -8.04
N PHE A 54 -5.04 15.06 -6.78
CA PHE A 54 -6.26 15.52 -6.09
C PHE A 54 -6.36 17.04 -6.02
N TYR A 55 -5.24 17.75 -5.97
CA TYR A 55 -5.16 19.20 -5.98
C TYR A 55 -5.76 19.85 -7.25
N ARG A 56 -5.87 19.08 -8.36
CA ARG A 56 -6.48 19.55 -9.63
C ARG A 56 -7.98 19.32 -9.69
N TYR A 57 -8.54 18.46 -8.84
CA TYR A 57 -9.95 18.08 -8.92
C TYR A 57 -10.84 18.94 -8.03
N ARG A 58 -12.03 19.24 -8.54
CA ARG A 58 -13.10 19.88 -7.76
C ARG A 58 -13.78 18.87 -6.82
N THR A 59 -14.49 19.36 -5.81
CA THR A 59 -15.14 18.56 -4.77
C THR A 59 -15.99 17.41 -5.32
N PHE A 60 -16.78 17.64 -6.39
CA PHE A 60 -17.64 16.59 -6.94
C PHE A 60 -16.86 15.50 -7.67
N GLN A 61 -15.72 15.83 -8.29
CA GLN A 61 -14.83 14.88 -8.94
C GLN A 61 -14.10 14.01 -7.90
N ARG A 62 -13.63 14.64 -6.81
CA ARG A 62 -12.94 13.94 -5.69
C ARG A 62 -13.83 12.87 -5.06
N ARG A 63 -15.16 13.06 -5.01
CA ARG A 63 -16.13 12.08 -4.50
C ARG A 63 -16.23 10.80 -5.32
N ARG A 64 -15.84 10.85 -6.60
CA ARG A 64 -15.91 9.71 -7.53
C ARG A 64 -14.62 8.88 -7.53
N ILE A 65 -13.58 9.36 -6.87
CA ILE A 65 -12.28 8.68 -6.83
C ILE A 65 -12.26 7.72 -5.64
N LEU A 66 -11.88 6.48 -5.89
CA LEU A 66 -11.72 5.47 -4.86
C LEU A 66 -10.46 5.77 -4.04
N THR A 67 -10.65 6.23 -2.81
CA THR A 67 -9.57 6.48 -1.85
C THR A 67 -9.28 5.24 -1.01
N MET A 68 -8.18 5.26 -0.22
CA MET A 68 -7.83 4.14 0.66
C MET A 68 -8.98 3.76 1.60
N ARG A 69 -9.66 4.75 2.20
CA ARG A 69 -10.83 4.47 3.06
C ARG A 69 -11.96 3.79 2.29
N GLY A 70 -12.21 4.23 1.05
CA GLY A 70 -13.21 3.62 0.17
C GLY A 70 -12.82 2.21 -0.24
N LEU A 71 -11.53 1.99 -0.55
CA LEU A 71 -10.98 0.69 -0.90
C LEU A 71 -11.10 -0.30 0.26
N PHE A 72 -10.73 0.09 1.49
CA PHE A 72 -10.90 -0.78 2.66
C PHE A 72 -12.37 -1.16 2.90
N ARG A 73 -13.30 -0.20 2.78
CA ARG A 73 -14.72 -0.50 2.88
C ARG A 73 -15.16 -1.49 1.80
N LEU A 74 -14.75 -1.27 0.56
CA LEU A 74 -15.07 -2.17 -0.55
C LEU A 74 -14.55 -3.58 -0.30
N ILE A 75 -13.29 -3.71 0.09
CA ILE A 75 -12.66 -5.00 0.41
C ILE A 75 -13.45 -5.73 1.51
N HIS A 76 -13.80 -5.03 2.60
CA HIS A 76 -14.57 -5.63 3.69
C HIS A 76 -16.02 -5.96 3.33
N THR A 77 -16.59 -5.30 2.32
CA THR A 77 -17.96 -5.55 1.88
C THR A 77 -18.04 -6.69 0.87
N VAL A 78 -17.07 -6.76 -0.06
CA VAL A 78 -17.08 -7.70 -1.18
C VAL A 78 -16.41 -9.02 -0.82
N ASN A 79 -15.34 -8.99 -0.03
CA ASN A 79 -14.62 -10.20 0.34
C ASN A 79 -15.32 -10.92 1.48
N ASN A 80 -15.56 -12.23 1.29
CA ASN A 80 -15.97 -13.08 2.40
C ASN A 80 -14.85 -13.12 3.44
N LYS A 81 -15.21 -12.81 4.70
CA LYS A 81 -14.26 -12.75 5.83
C LYS A 81 -13.47 -14.05 6.03
N GLU A 82 -14.07 -15.18 5.69
CA GLU A 82 -13.43 -16.51 5.80
C GLU A 82 -12.23 -16.65 4.86
N TYR A 83 -12.26 -15.98 3.69
CA TYR A 83 -11.19 -16.07 2.69
C TYR A 83 -10.13 -14.99 2.82
N ILE A 84 -10.36 -13.94 3.64
CA ILE A 84 -9.36 -12.87 3.84
C ILE A 84 -8.02 -13.43 4.34
N PRO A 85 -7.96 -14.30 5.38
CA PRO A 85 -6.70 -14.87 5.85
C PRO A 85 -5.98 -15.73 4.80
N LEU A 86 -6.74 -16.34 3.89
CA LEU A 86 -6.18 -17.11 2.77
C LEU A 86 -5.50 -16.19 1.74
N LEU A 87 -6.09 -15.01 1.48
CA LEU A 87 -5.54 -14.06 0.51
C LEU A 87 -4.35 -13.26 1.07
N GLU A 88 -4.33 -13.02 2.38
CA GLU A 88 -3.26 -12.30 3.07
C GLU A 88 -2.00 -13.16 3.27
N ASP A 89 -2.19 -14.46 3.50
CA ASP A 89 -1.10 -15.41 3.72
C ASP A 89 -0.77 -16.15 2.42
N LYS A 90 0.36 -15.78 1.80
CA LYS A 90 0.81 -16.39 0.53
C LYS A 90 1.11 -17.87 0.63
N GLU A 91 1.50 -18.36 1.79
CA GLU A 91 1.74 -19.78 2.01
C GLU A 91 0.42 -20.55 1.94
N LYS A 92 -0.58 -20.10 2.69
CA LYS A 92 -1.93 -20.68 2.68
C LYS A 92 -2.57 -20.57 1.30
N PHE A 93 -2.40 -19.42 0.64
CA PHE A 93 -2.87 -19.22 -0.74
C PHE A 93 -2.27 -20.25 -1.69
N ASN A 94 -0.95 -20.41 -1.68
CA ASN A 94 -0.26 -21.36 -2.56
C ASN A 94 -0.61 -22.82 -2.24
N GLN A 95 -0.82 -23.16 -0.96
CA GLN A 95 -1.27 -24.49 -0.55
C GLN A 95 -2.69 -24.76 -1.04
N TYR A 96 -3.60 -23.82 -0.86
CA TYR A 96 -5.00 -23.97 -1.27
C TYR A 96 -5.15 -24.07 -2.79
N PHE A 97 -4.39 -23.29 -3.54
CA PHE A 97 -4.41 -23.23 -4.99
C PHE A 97 -3.29 -24.05 -5.64
N CYS A 98 -2.71 -25.05 -4.97
CA CYS A 98 -1.55 -25.82 -5.45
C CYS A 98 -1.78 -26.45 -6.85
N ASN A 99 -3.00 -26.86 -7.16
CA ASN A 99 -3.36 -27.41 -8.46
C ASN A 99 -3.36 -26.39 -9.61
N TYR A 100 -3.43 -25.09 -9.28
CA TYR A 100 -3.45 -24.00 -10.26
C TYR A 100 -2.14 -23.20 -10.27
N VAL A 101 -1.31 -23.34 -9.23
CA VAL A 101 -0.03 -22.65 -9.10
C VAL A 101 1.07 -23.53 -9.66
N HIS A 102 1.35 -23.44 -10.95
CA HIS A 102 2.36 -24.25 -11.65
C HIS A 102 3.82 -23.83 -11.37
N ARG A 103 4.05 -22.76 -10.61
CA ARG A 103 5.40 -22.33 -10.23
C ARG A 103 5.87 -23.06 -8.98
N LYS A 104 7.16 -23.42 -8.95
CA LYS A 104 7.81 -23.91 -7.73
C LYS A 104 7.85 -22.79 -6.69
N TRP A 105 7.42 -23.06 -5.48
CA TRP A 105 7.45 -22.13 -4.34
C TRP A 105 8.00 -22.85 -3.11
N ILE A 106 8.67 -22.11 -2.26
CA ILE A 106 9.33 -22.64 -1.06
C ILE A 106 9.02 -21.69 0.09
N VAL A 107 8.76 -22.27 1.27
CA VAL A 107 8.50 -21.52 2.51
C VAL A 107 9.84 -21.20 3.16
N SER A 108 10.19 -19.91 3.20
CA SER A 108 11.48 -19.47 3.75
C SER A 108 11.66 -19.75 5.25
N LYS A 109 10.58 -19.97 6.01
CA LYS A 109 10.63 -20.27 7.45
C LYS A 109 11.18 -21.66 7.78
N SER A 110 11.16 -22.57 6.82
CA SER A 110 11.62 -23.96 7.00
C SER A 110 12.97 -24.24 6.36
N MET A 111 13.62 -23.23 5.76
CA MET A 111 14.92 -23.41 5.13
C MET A 111 16.08 -23.10 6.07
N THR A 112 16.95 -24.08 6.26
CA THR A 112 18.33 -23.87 6.70
C THR A 112 19.20 -23.48 5.50
N LEU A 113 20.29 -22.76 5.72
CA LEU A 113 21.25 -22.37 4.67
C LEU A 113 21.78 -23.57 3.85
N MET A 114 21.72 -24.79 4.39
CA MET A 114 22.15 -26.03 3.74
C MET A 114 21.12 -26.55 2.70
N ASP A 115 19.85 -26.11 2.77
CA ASP A 115 18.79 -26.54 1.85
C ASP A 115 18.77 -25.72 0.56
N PHE A 116 19.65 -24.72 0.48
CA PHE A 116 19.77 -23.86 -0.67
C PHE A 116 20.54 -24.53 -1.79
N ASN A 117 19.86 -25.23 -2.68
CA ASN A 117 20.49 -25.83 -3.85
C ASN A 117 20.56 -24.79 -4.98
N PRO A 118 21.75 -24.32 -5.38
CA PRO A 118 21.92 -23.33 -6.43
C PRO A 118 21.49 -23.80 -7.83
N SER A 119 21.25 -25.09 -8.04
CA SER A 119 20.72 -25.63 -9.30
C SER A 119 19.24 -25.30 -9.54
N LEU A 120 18.53 -24.75 -8.55
CA LEU A 120 17.19 -24.17 -8.69
C LEU A 120 17.23 -22.74 -9.24
N THR A 121 18.11 -22.43 -10.18
CA THR A 121 18.29 -21.12 -10.83
C THR A 121 17.15 -20.73 -11.77
N GLY A 122 15.93 -20.84 -11.32
CA GLY A 122 14.81 -20.11 -11.88
C GLY A 122 14.40 -19.07 -10.85
N LYS A 123 14.72 -17.80 -11.12
CA LYS A 123 14.33 -16.59 -10.38
C LYS A 123 13.68 -16.82 -9.00
N ILE A 124 14.50 -16.96 -7.97
CA ILE A 124 14.01 -16.97 -6.59
C ILE A 124 13.65 -15.53 -6.25
N ILE A 125 12.37 -15.24 -6.21
CA ILE A 125 11.87 -13.93 -5.77
C ILE A 125 11.78 -13.99 -4.24
N PHE A 126 12.80 -13.47 -3.56
CA PHE A 126 12.71 -13.23 -2.12
C PHE A 126 11.75 -12.10 -1.83
N HIS A 127 10.54 -12.42 -1.41
CA HIS A 127 9.66 -11.45 -0.79
C HIS A 127 9.89 -11.47 0.72
N LYS A 128 10.71 -10.54 1.21
CA LYS A 128 10.78 -10.24 2.63
C LYS A 128 9.46 -9.57 3.04
N PHE A 129 8.53 -10.34 3.56
CA PHE A 129 7.39 -9.78 4.25
C PHE A 129 7.83 -9.34 5.64
N SER A 130 8.15 -8.07 5.80
CA SER A 130 7.94 -7.41 7.07
C SER A 130 6.47 -7.04 7.11
N GLY A 131 5.69 -7.80 7.87
CA GLY A 131 4.33 -7.42 8.15
C GLY A 131 4.31 -6.04 8.78
N TYR A 132 3.45 -5.19 8.26
CA TYR A 132 2.73 -4.12 8.98
C TYR A 132 1.84 -3.45 7.94
N PHE A 133 0.65 -4.00 7.78
CA PHE A 133 -0.50 -3.21 7.43
C PHE A 133 -1.39 -3.18 8.68
N VAL A 134 -1.22 -2.15 9.48
CA VAL A 134 -2.23 -1.66 10.42
C VAL A 134 -2.48 -0.21 10.05
#